data_27ab81e9ef0dde1848818d7b79a0df15
#
_entry.id   27ab81e9ef0dde1848818d7b79a0df15
#
_cell.length_a   1.000
_cell.length_b   1.000
_cell.length_c   1.000
_cell.angle_alpha   90.00
_cell.angle_beta   90.00
_cell.angle_gamma   90.00
#
_symmetry.space_group_name_H-M   'P 1'
#
loop_
_entity.id
_entity.type
_entity.pdbx_description
1 polymer ?
#
loop_
_entity_poly.entity_id
_entity_poly.type
_entity_poly.pdbx_seq_one_letter_code
_entity_poly.pdbx_strand_id
1 'polypeptide(L)'
;MKIIRSLSLSLAVFLALQLVYAQVPGETVQPQPSVFEQKLRQVRYDLRIENGKLVGNAASVLESAIADAQYVLIGEDHFTREVPEFATAVCNIMATQGLSDMVVEVGPQVAEFVSSSFGNLDRLARMAALTRQYPESVAFLNMRQENDLAAHCAEVAHNPDFHLWGLDQEFLGSAGWLLDKILATHPGPAATTAITRLKGEEQQDAIRAKETGDSHKLFLLAAPDSELAAVAAVLERDGNSAANALFRELVESHEIYSRFLQDWRVSNNQRARLLKRNFQLDFETAVAAGRPQKNHLRKVLVKFGEWHLYKGFNPLPQRDLGNYIAEMADAQGTTSLHICVLGAKGTRRIDGGYERPAKLEKFVMDEDHGYRWLKPAVENQLPNAWTVYDLRKLRFTELGPVDPDMERMVYGYDLLVIVPELTPADPVQ
;
A
#
# COMPACT_ATOMS: atom_id res chain seq x y z
N MET A 1 -16.40 27.39 -41.91
CA MET A 1 -17.14 28.62 -42.34
C MET A 1 -17.18 29.52 -41.11
N LYS A 2 -16.56 30.70 -41.24
CA LYS A 2 -16.44 31.78 -40.25
C LYS A 2 -17.82 32.33 -39.89
N ILE A 3 -18.03 32.79 -38.63
CA ILE A 3 -18.51 34.15 -38.35
C ILE A 3 -18.21 34.50 -36.88
N ILE A 4 -17.42 35.56 -36.76
CA ILE A 4 -17.14 36.39 -35.59
C ILE A 4 -18.12 37.57 -35.64
N ARG A 5 -18.56 38.10 -34.47
CA ARG A 5 -18.88 39.52 -34.16
C ARG A 5 -19.51 39.57 -32.78
N SER A 6 -18.94 40.17 -31.78
CA SER A 6 -18.44 41.52 -31.44
C SER A 6 -19.54 42.45 -30.91
N LEU A 7 -19.27 42.90 -29.65
CA LEU A 7 -19.53 44.22 -29.01
C LEU A 7 -20.97 44.76 -28.92
N SER A 8 -21.36 45.15 -27.70
CA SER A 8 -21.34 46.59 -27.33
C SER A 8 -21.73 46.86 -25.87
N LEU A 9 -21.00 47.74 -25.32
CA LEU A 9 -21.09 48.58 -24.12
C LEU A 9 -22.50 49.22 -23.94
N SER A 10 -23.00 49.26 -22.70
CA SER A 10 -23.89 50.34 -22.26
C SER A 10 -23.63 50.62 -20.76
N LEU A 11 -23.03 51.82 -20.59
CA LEU A 11 -22.77 52.50 -19.36
C LEU A 11 -24.06 53.24 -18.94
N ALA A 12 -24.58 52.99 -17.75
CA ALA A 12 -25.60 53.87 -17.14
C ALA A 12 -25.22 54.10 -15.66
N VAL A 13 -24.90 55.36 -15.42
CA VAL A 13 -24.63 56.01 -14.13
C VAL A 13 -25.93 56.05 -13.32
N PHE A 14 -25.90 55.60 -12.05
CA PHE A 14 -26.79 56.10 -11.01
C PHE A 14 -26.00 56.43 -9.76
N LEU A 15 -26.10 57.68 -9.39
CA LEU A 15 -25.48 58.33 -8.23
C LEU A 15 -26.24 58.03 -6.94
N ALA A 16 -25.46 57.69 -5.91
CA ALA A 16 -25.58 58.10 -4.50
C ALA A 16 -26.87 57.90 -3.75
N LEU A 17 -26.78 56.96 -2.82
CA LEU A 17 -27.18 57.23 -1.42
C LEU A 17 -26.28 56.37 -0.52
N GLN A 18 -25.26 57.00 0.06
CA GLN A 18 -24.46 56.41 1.13
C GLN A 18 -25.30 56.38 2.40
N LEU A 19 -25.90 55.23 2.67
CA LEU A 19 -26.29 54.84 4.03
C LEU A 19 -25.08 54.19 4.67
N VAL A 20 -24.44 54.93 5.58
CA VAL A 20 -23.42 54.37 6.50
C VAL A 20 -24.12 53.42 7.42
N TYR A 21 -24.19 52.14 7.05
CA TYR A 21 -24.35 51.07 8.00
C TYR A 21 -23.00 50.87 8.69
N ALA A 22 -22.92 51.33 9.97
CA ALA A 22 -21.89 50.86 10.86
C ALA A 22 -21.92 49.31 10.85
N GLN A 23 -20.97 48.68 10.19
CA GLN A 23 -20.73 47.23 10.35
C GLN A 23 -20.29 47.03 11.81
N VAL A 24 -21.21 46.59 12.63
CA VAL A 24 -20.87 45.85 13.84
C VAL A 24 -19.96 44.70 13.36
N PRO A 25 -18.75 44.51 13.92
CA PRO A 25 -17.94 43.35 13.59
C PRO A 25 -18.82 42.14 13.89
N GLY A 26 -19.34 41.48 12.85
CA GLY A 26 -20.10 40.25 13.01
C GLY A 26 -19.18 39.25 13.67
N GLU A 27 -19.50 38.80 14.85
CA GLU A 27 -19.01 37.53 15.37
C GLU A 27 -19.13 36.52 14.22
N THR A 28 -18.02 36.02 13.75
CA THR A 28 -18.01 34.90 12.83
C THR A 28 -18.58 33.71 13.60
N VAL A 29 -19.90 33.52 13.48
CA VAL A 29 -20.58 32.32 14.03
C VAL A 29 -19.86 31.15 13.36
N GLN A 30 -19.02 30.45 14.10
CA GLN A 30 -18.43 29.21 13.64
C GLN A 30 -19.58 28.26 13.32
N PRO A 31 -19.61 27.65 12.13
CA PRO A 31 -20.68 26.72 11.81
C PRO A 31 -20.73 25.64 12.88
N GLN A 32 -21.93 25.32 13.36
CA GLN A 32 -22.12 24.25 14.33
C GLN A 32 -21.61 22.93 13.74
N PRO A 33 -20.82 22.14 14.50
CA PRO A 33 -20.30 20.87 14.01
C PRO A 33 -21.47 19.95 13.62
N SER A 34 -21.33 19.25 12.50
CA SER A 34 -22.30 18.27 12.04
C SER A 34 -22.51 17.15 13.07
N VAL A 35 -23.60 16.39 12.93
CA VAL A 35 -23.85 15.21 13.79
C VAL A 35 -22.69 14.24 13.71
N PHE A 36 -22.14 14.02 12.52
CA PHE A 36 -20.99 13.14 12.31
C PHE A 36 -19.75 13.63 13.06
N GLU A 37 -19.40 14.91 12.96
CA GLU A 37 -18.24 15.49 13.67
C GLU A 37 -18.39 15.40 15.18
N GLN A 38 -19.58 15.63 15.71
CA GLN A 38 -19.84 15.45 17.14
C GLN A 38 -19.58 14.01 17.60
N LYS A 39 -19.96 13.01 16.79
CA LYS A 39 -19.71 11.60 17.06
C LYS A 39 -18.24 11.24 16.91
N LEU A 40 -17.53 11.76 15.90
CA LEU A 40 -16.08 11.57 15.78
C LEU A 40 -15.35 12.05 17.03
N ARG A 41 -15.73 13.19 17.60
CA ARG A 41 -15.13 13.71 18.84
C ARG A 41 -15.31 12.77 20.04
N GLN A 42 -16.36 11.96 20.08
CA GLN A 42 -16.63 11.03 21.17
C GLN A 42 -15.82 9.73 21.08
N VAL A 43 -15.33 9.39 19.89
CA VAL A 43 -14.64 8.11 19.62
C VAL A 43 -13.15 8.31 19.30
N ARG A 44 -12.58 9.48 19.59
CA ARG A 44 -11.18 9.82 19.33
C ARG A 44 -10.32 9.69 20.58
N TYR A 45 -9.08 9.22 20.37
CA TYR A 45 -8.09 8.98 21.43
C TYR A 45 -6.74 9.51 20.99
N ASP A 46 -5.97 10.07 21.92
CA ASP A 46 -4.58 10.48 21.67
C ASP A 46 -3.64 9.30 21.61
N LEU A 47 -2.68 9.40 20.68
CA LEU A 47 -1.61 8.43 20.50
C LEU A 47 -0.28 9.15 20.29
N ARG A 48 0.77 8.59 20.85
CA ARG A 48 2.18 8.90 20.56
C ARG A 48 2.96 7.60 20.45
N ILE A 49 4.09 7.66 19.78
CA ILE A 49 5.04 6.55 19.74
C ILE A 49 6.31 7.02 20.45
N GLU A 50 6.66 6.32 21.53
CA GLU A 50 7.83 6.63 22.34
C GLU A 50 8.69 5.37 22.51
N ASN A 51 9.90 5.40 21.97
CA ASN A 51 10.83 4.25 21.99
C ASN A 51 10.21 2.93 21.43
N GLY A 52 9.47 3.03 20.32
CA GLY A 52 8.81 1.90 19.68
C GLY A 52 7.61 1.32 20.45
N LYS A 53 7.03 2.09 21.38
CA LYS A 53 5.84 1.72 22.15
C LYS A 53 4.71 2.73 21.89
N LEU A 54 3.49 2.23 21.84
CA LEU A 54 2.29 3.05 21.79
C LEU A 54 2.02 3.64 23.18
N VAL A 55 1.79 4.96 23.25
CA VAL A 55 1.54 5.71 24.48
C VAL A 55 0.34 6.64 24.29
N GLY A 56 -0.45 6.86 25.31
CA GLY A 56 -1.67 7.68 25.29
C GLY A 56 -2.93 6.84 25.47
N ASN A 57 -4.10 7.49 25.39
CA ASN A 57 -5.37 6.82 25.64
C ASN A 57 -5.73 5.79 24.56
N ALA A 58 -5.19 5.93 23.35
CA ALA A 58 -5.37 4.94 22.27
C ALA A 58 -4.56 3.66 22.49
N ALA A 59 -3.48 3.69 23.29
CA ALA A 59 -2.60 2.52 23.45
C ALA A 59 -3.39 1.28 23.92
N SER A 60 -4.19 1.41 24.98
CA SER A 60 -5.01 0.30 25.50
C SER A 60 -6.08 -0.17 24.52
N VAL A 61 -6.64 0.75 23.72
CA VAL A 61 -7.64 0.42 22.67
C VAL A 61 -6.98 -0.43 21.58
N LEU A 62 -5.78 -0.04 21.13
CA LEU A 62 -5.01 -0.75 20.12
C LEU A 62 -4.52 -2.11 20.68
N GLU A 63 -3.93 -2.14 21.86
CA GLU A 63 -3.43 -3.37 22.50
C GLU A 63 -4.53 -4.42 22.66
N SER A 64 -5.72 -4.02 23.15
CA SER A 64 -6.87 -4.92 23.25
C SER A 64 -7.33 -5.42 21.89
N ALA A 65 -7.48 -4.52 20.90
CA ALA A 65 -7.94 -4.90 19.58
C ALA A 65 -6.94 -5.83 18.85
N ILE A 66 -5.64 -5.59 19.01
CA ILE A 66 -4.57 -6.45 18.47
C ILE A 66 -4.56 -7.82 19.16
N ALA A 67 -4.80 -7.85 20.49
CA ALA A 67 -4.84 -9.12 21.22
C ALA A 67 -5.96 -10.05 20.71
N ASP A 68 -7.11 -9.48 20.41
CA ASP A 68 -8.28 -10.23 19.95
C ASP A 68 -8.17 -10.66 18.48
N ALA A 69 -7.29 -10.02 17.69
CA ALA A 69 -7.18 -10.27 16.25
C ALA A 69 -6.15 -11.36 15.91
N GLN A 70 -6.52 -12.24 14.97
CA GLN A 70 -5.57 -13.14 14.31
C GLN A 70 -4.83 -12.40 13.17
N TYR A 71 -5.54 -11.57 12.44
CA TYR A 71 -5.01 -10.78 11.33
C TYR A 71 -5.07 -9.30 11.69
N VAL A 72 -3.92 -8.62 11.69
CA VAL A 72 -3.84 -7.16 11.88
C VAL A 72 -3.41 -6.55 10.55
N LEU A 73 -4.28 -5.70 9.99
CA LEU A 73 -4.08 -5.09 8.67
C LEU A 73 -3.85 -3.58 8.85
N ILE A 74 -2.75 -3.08 8.33
CA ILE A 74 -2.36 -1.66 8.35
C ILE A 74 -2.42 -1.13 6.93
N GLY A 75 -3.45 -0.32 6.64
CA GLY A 75 -3.59 0.42 5.39
C GLY A 75 -2.87 1.76 5.46
N GLU A 76 -2.14 2.13 4.42
CA GLU A 76 -1.28 3.30 4.43
C GLU A 76 -1.37 4.19 3.18
N ASP A 77 -0.93 5.46 3.32
CA ASP A 77 -0.36 6.25 2.24
C ASP A 77 1.16 5.98 2.22
N HIS A 78 1.68 5.57 1.07
CA HIS A 78 3.03 5.04 0.95
C HIS A 78 4.15 6.08 1.11
N PHE A 79 5.40 5.58 1.26
CA PHE A 79 6.66 6.34 1.22
C PHE A 79 6.82 7.38 2.33
N THR A 80 6.31 7.08 3.52
CA THR A 80 6.44 7.89 4.73
C THR A 80 7.23 7.16 5.81
N ARG A 81 7.72 7.88 6.84
CA ARG A 81 8.46 7.30 7.97
C ARG A 81 7.56 6.84 9.10
N GLU A 82 6.50 7.58 9.35
CA GLU A 82 5.65 7.42 10.53
C GLU A 82 4.81 6.15 10.47
N VAL A 83 4.40 5.72 9.26
CA VAL A 83 3.63 4.49 9.12
C VAL A 83 4.45 3.24 9.45
N PRO A 84 5.68 3.05 8.93
CA PRO A 84 6.57 1.98 9.39
C PRO A 84 6.90 2.05 10.90
N GLU A 85 7.03 3.26 11.48
CA GLU A 85 7.22 3.43 12.92
C GLU A 85 6.01 2.90 13.73
N PHE A 86 4.79 3.24 13.29
CA PHE A 86 3.55 2.70 13.87
C PHE A 86 3.49 1.18 13.73
N ALA A 87 3.76 0.66 12.54
CA ALA A 87 3.77 -0.78 12.27
C ALA A 87 4.81 -1.52 13.12
N THR A 88 5.96 -0.90 13.38
CA THR A 88 6.99 -1.43 14.30
C THR A 88 6.46 -1.58 15.73
N ALA A 89 5.74 -0.56 16.21
CA ALA A 89 5.11 -0.64 17.54
C ALA A 89 4.02 -1.72 17.60
N VAL A 90 3.23 -1.88 16.52
CA VAL A 90 2.25 -2.97 16.39
C VAL A 90 2.95 -4.34 16.37
N CYS A 91 4.06 -4.48 15.63
CA CYS A 91 4.89 -5.69 15.64
C CYS A 91 5.34 -6.08 17.06
N ASN A 92 5.80 -5.11 17.84
CA ASN A 92 6.23 -5.37 19.22
C ASN A 92 5.09 -5.93 20.09
N ILE A 93 3.87 -5.43 19.92
CA ILE A 93 2.69 -5.96 20.62
C ILE A 93 2.39 -7.38 20.15
N MET A 94 2.31 -7.59 18.83
CA MET A 94 1.99 -8.89 18.24
C MET A 94 3.04 -9.96 18.56
N ALA A 95 4.32 -9.58 18.67
CA ALA A 95 5.40 -10.50 19.02
C ALA A 95 5.17 -11.20 20.37
N THR A 96 4.63 -10.48 21.36
CA THR A 96 4.27 -11.07 22.68
C THR A 96 3.07 -12.02 22.61
N GLN A 97 2.37 -12.06 21.46
CA GLN A 97 1.11 -12.79 21.24
C GLN A 97 1.24 -13.86 20.15
N GLY A 98 2.45 -14.12 19.65
CA GLY A 98 2.71 -15.16 18.66
C GLY A 98 2.66 -14.67 17.20
N LEU A 99 3.21 -13.47 16.91
CA LEU A 99 3.44 -13.02 15.54
C LEU A 99 4.19 -14.11 14.77
N SER A 100 3.62 -14.54 13.66
CA SER A 100 4.16 -15.63 12.86
C SER A 100 4.65 -15.15 11.49
N ASP A 101 3.95 -14.19 10.89
CA ASP A 101 4.20 -13.78 9.52
C ASP A 101 3.93 -12.29 9.32
N MET A 102 4.62 -11.71 8.35
CA MET A 102 4.35 -10.36 7.86
C MET A 102 4.07 -10.41 6.35
N VAL A 103 3.10 -9.66 5.91
CA VAL A 103 2.62 -9.61 4.52
C VAL A 103 2.77 -8.18 4.00
N VAL A 104 3.38 -8.04 2.83
CA VAL A 104 3.70 -6.72 2.25
C VAL A 104 3.35 -6.65 0.77
N GLU A 105 3.13 -5.42 0.29
CA GLU A 105 2.73 -5.09 -1.08
C GLU A 105 3.92 -5.08 -2.05
N VAL A 106 4.58 -6.23 -2.18
CA VAL A 106 5.65 -6.47 -3.14
C VAL A 106 5.48 -7.86 -3.76
N GLY A 107 6.20 -8.14 -4.85
CA GLY A 107 6.22 -9.46 -5.43
C GLY A 107 6.93 -10.50 -4.55
N PRO A 108 6.64 -11.80 -4.74
CA PRO A 108 7.23 -12.89 -3.97
C PRO A 108 8.76 -12.90 -4.01
N GLN A 109 9.35 -12.56 -5.15
CA GLN A 109 10.82 -12.59 -5.34
C GLN A 109 11.52 -11.50 -4.54
N VAL A 110 10.89 -10.32 -4.40
CA VAL A 110 11.40 -9.23 -3.55
C VAL A 110 11.30 -9.62 -2.08
N ALA A 111 10.17 -10.20 -1.65
CA ALA A 111 10.00 -10.66 -0.27
C ALA A 111 11.01 -11.75 0.10
N GLU A 112 11.27 -12.72 -0.79
CA GLU A 112 12.30 -13.74 -0.62
C GLU A 112 13.71 -13.13 -0.48
N PHE A 113 14.05 -12.17 -1.36
CA PHE A 113 15.33 -11.46 -1.31
C PHE A 113 15.55 -10.76 0.02
N VAL A 114 14.55 -10.03 0.51
CA VAL A 114 14.60 -9.31 1.79
C VAL A 114 14.71 -10.30 2.96
N SER A 115 13.89 -11.36 2.97
CA SER A 115 13.91 -12.40 4.00
C SER A 115 15.28 -13.09 4.10
N SER A 116 15.92 -13.36 2.96
CA SER A 116 17.26 -13.97 2.91
C SER A 116 18.34 -13.09 3.54
N SER A 117 18.02 -11.83 3.81
CA SER A 117 18.93 -10.84 4.39
C SER A 117 18.65 -10.54 5.87
N PHE A 118 17.63 -11.11 6.46
CA PHE A 118 17.32 -10.90 7.87
C PHE A 118 18.50 -11.33 8.76
N GLY A 119 18.81 -10.50 9.77
CA GLY A 119 19.97 -10.70 10.62
C GLY A 119 21.33 -10.31 10.03
N ASN A 120 21.42 -9.99 8.73
CA ASN A 120 22.66 -9.56 8.12
C ASN A 120 22.90 -8.06 8.32
N LEU A 121 24.10 -7.68 8.74
CA LEU A 121 24.47 -6.27 8.93
C LEU A 121 24.53 -5.48 7.60
N ASP A 122 24.71 -6.17 6.48
CA ASP A 122 24.81 -5.58 5.13
C ASP A 122 23.48 -5.59 4.35
N ARG A 123 22.35 -5.94 4.97
CA ARG A 123 21.04 -6.08 4.28
C ARG A 123 20.65 -4.85 3.45
N LEU A 124 20.88 -3.63 3.99
CA LEU A 124 20.58 -2.39 3.25
C LEU A 124 21.56 -2.20 2.08
N ALA A 125 22.85 -2.52 2.25
CA ALA A 125 23.82 -2.47 1.16
C ALA A 125 23.49 -3.47 0.04
N ARG A 126 23.00 -4.66 0.40
CA ARG A 126 22.52 -5.66 -0.58
C ARG A 126 21.30 -5.15 -1.35
N MET A 127 20.32 -4.54 -0.65
CA MET A 127 19.18 -3.90 -1.31
C MET A 127 19.62 -2.79 -2.26
N ALA A 128 20.52 -1.90 -1.82
CA ALA A 128 21.07 -0.85 -2.66
C ALA A 128 21.84 -1.41 -3.88
N ALA A 129 22.52 -2.53 -3.75
CA ALA A 129 23.19 -3.20 -4.88
C ALA A 129 22.17 -3.75 -5.88
N LEU A 130 21.09 -4.39 -5.40
CA LEU A 130 20.01 -4.90 -6.24
C LEU A 130 19.35 -3.77 -7.05
N THR A 131 18.94 -2.69 -6.38
CA THR A 131 18.26 -1.56 -7.05
C THR A 131 19.17 -0.76 -7.98
N ARG A 132 20.50 -0.76 -7.76
CA ARG A 132 21.47 -0.21 -8.74
C ARG A 132 21.61 -1.09 -9.96
N GLN A 133 21.61 -2.41 -9.78
CA GLN A 133 21.75 -3.37 -10.88
C GLN A 133 20.48 -3.46 -11.71
N TYR A 134 19.32 -3.43 -11.06
CA TYR A 134 18.00 -3.51 -11.67
C TYR A 134 17.14 -2.33 -11.18
N PRO A 135 17.27 -1.15 -11.79
CA PRO A 135 16.46 0.01 -11.45
C PRO A 135 14.96 -0.29 -11.57
N GLU A 136 14.15 0.28 -10.69
CA GLU A 136 12.69 0.07 -10.65
C GLU A 136 12.26 -1.40 -10.44
N SER A 137 13.14 -2.26 -9.92
CA SER A 137 12.80 -3.67 -9.64
C SER A 137 12.13 -3.88 -8.28
N VAL A 138 12.23 -2.92 -7.36
CA VAL A 138 11.72 -3.02 -5.99
C VAL A 138 10.91 -1.78 -5.65
N ALA A 139 9.67 -1.99 -5.22
CA ALA A 139 8.85 -0.96 -4.59
C ALA A 139 8.94 -1.09 -3.05
N PHE A 140 8.65 -0.02 -2.34
CA PHE A 140 8.49 0.09 -0.88
C PHE A 140 9.71 -0.42 -0.07
N LEU A 141 10.08 -1.69 -0.16
CA LEU A 141 11.19 -2.28 0.61
C LEU A 141 12.58 -1.75 0.20
N ASN A 142 12.66 -0.94 -0.85
CA ASN A 142 13.82 -0.10 -1.18
C ASN A 142 13.89 1.18 -0.33
N MET A 143 12.90 1.42 0.54
CA MET A 143 12.95 2.45 1.57
C MET A 143 13.49 1.87 2.87
N ARG A 144 14.36 2.64 3.56
CA ARG A 144 15.03 2.20 4.78
C ARG A 144 14.02 1.77 5.84
N GLN A 145 13.03 2.61 6.13
CA GLN A 145 12.06 2.37 7.20
C GLN A 145 11.22 1.11 6.97
N GLU A 146 10.85 0.84 5.73
CA GLU A 146 10.13 -0.38 5.34
C GLU A 146 10.99 -1.64 5.49
N ASN A 147 12.25 -1.55 5.07
CA ASN A 147 13.19 -2.65 5.19
C ASN A 147 13.58 -2.91 6.65
N ASP A 148 13.73 -1.84 7.45
CA ASP A 148 13.97 -1.91 8.90
C ASP A 148 12.78 -2.54 9.63
N LEU A 149 11.54 -2.16 9.28
CA LEU A 149 10.32 -2.74 9.83
C LEU A 149 10.26 -4.25 9.60
N ALA A 150 10.47 -4.71 8.35
CA ALA A 150 10.42 -6.13 8.01
C ALA A 150 11.45 -6.95 8.81
N ALA A 151 12.69 -6.44 8.89
CA ALA A 151 13.75 -7.08 9.66
C ALA A 151 13.46 -7.08 11.18
N HIS A 152 12.92 -5.99 11.71
CA HIS A 152 12.53 -5.89 13.10
C HIS A 152 11.42 -6.86 13.47
N CYS A 153 10.37 -6.96 12.65
CA CYS A 153 9.29 -7.94 12.89
C CYS A 153 9.81 -9.38 12.90
N ALA A 154 10.72 -9.73 12.01
CA ALA A 154 11.37 -11.04 12.01
C ALA A 154 12.19 -11.29 13.30
N GLU A 155 12.92 -10.27 13.76
CA GLU A 155 13.73 -10.36 14.98
C GLU A 155 12.86 -10.54 16.23
N VAL A 156 11.85 -9.69 16.44
CA VAL A 156 11.02 -9.69 17.66
C VAL A 156 10.02 -10.84 17.70
N ALA A 157 9.65 -11.40 16.58
CA ALA A 157 8.79 -12.59 16.54
C ALA A 157 9.41 -13.78 17.27
N HIS A 158 10.75 -13.83 17.36
CA HIS A 158 11.51 -14.96 17.94
C HIS A 158 11.04 -16.32 17.41
N ASN A 159 10.54 -16.34 16.18
CA ASN A 159 9.97 -17.50 15.53
C ASN A 159 10.86 -17.89 14.34
N PRO A 160 11.54 -19.05 14.37
CA PRO A 160 12.35 -19.50 13.25
C PRO A 160 11.54 -19.77 11.98
N ASP A 161 10.22 -19.94 12.14
CA ASP A 161 9.27 -20.13 11.05
C ASP A 161 8.58 -18.81 10.66
N PHE A 162 9.16 -17.65 10.99
CA PHE A 162 8.66 -16.36 10.53
C PHE A 162 8.89 -16.18 9.05
N HIS A 163 7.85 -15.79 8.32
CA HIS A 163 7.93 -15.52 6.88
C HIS A 163 7.50 -14.09 6.56
N LEU A 164 8.19 -13.48 5.60
CA LEU A 164 7.75 -12.28 4.91
C LEU A 164 7.13 -12.72 3.59
N TRP A 165 5.82 -12.48 3.43
CA TRP A 165 5.10 -12.82 2.20
C TRP A 165 4.95 -11.60 1.31
N GLY A 166 5.36 -11.72 0.04
CA GLY A 166 5.07 -10.77 -1.02
C GLY A 166 3.92 -11.31 -1.86
N LEU A 167 2.84 -10.56 -1.94
CA LEU A 167 1.62 -11.06 -2.58
C LEU A 167 1.35 -10.48 -3.96
N ASP A 168 2.04 -9.39 -4.30
CA ASP A 168 1.76 -8.60 -5.48
C ASP A 168 2.48 -9.13 -6.74
N GLN A 169 2.15 -8.54 -7.88
CA GLN A 169 2.97 -8.70 -9.06
C GLN A 169 4.37 -8.11 -8.82
N GLU A 170 5.35 -8.62 -9.53
CA GLU A 170 6.70 -8.07 -9.50
C GLU A 170 6.73 -6.67 -10.10
N PHE A 171 7.56 -5.77 -9.56
CA PHE A 171 7.50 -4.35 -9.91
C PHE A 171 8.02 -4.09 -11.34
N LEU A 172 7.65 -2.95 -11.90
CA LEU A 172 7.80 -2.60 -13.33
C LEU A 172 9.15 -2.90 -13.95
N GLY A 173 10.25 -2.68 -13.23
CA GLY A 173 11.62 -2.89 -13.72
C GLY A 173 12.21 -4.25 -13.32
N SER A 174 11.43 -5.18 -12.79
CA SER A 174 11.94 -6.47 -12.28
C SER A 174 12.26 -7.51 -13.36
N ALA A 175 11.81 -7.31 -14.60
CA ALA A 175 11.93 -8.33 -15.65
C ALA A 175 13.36 -8.84 -15.84
N GLY A 176 14.34 -7.94 -15.92
CA GLY A 176 15.76 -8.32 -16.09
C GLY A 176 16.28 -9.17 -14.94
N TRP A 177 15.88 -8.83 -13.71
CA TRP A 177 16.21 -9.62 -12.52
C TRP A 177 15.56 -11.00 -12.52
N LEU A 178 14.27 -11.09 -12.87
CA LEU A 178 13.54 -12.35 -12.98
C LEU A 178 14.19 -13.26 -14.05
N LEU A 179 14.54 -12.70 -15.22
CA LEU A 179 15.20 -13.44 -16.28
C LEU A 179 16.57 -13.98 -15.83
N ASP A 180 17.33 -13.22 -15.03
CA ASP A 180 18.58 -13.71 -14.43
C ASP A 180 18.32 -14.82 -13.40
N LYS A 181 17.29 -14.70 -12.56
CA LYS A 181 16.87 -15.78 -11.64
C LYS A 181 16.50 -17.06 -12.42
N ILE A 182 15.77 -16.93 -13.54
CA ILE A 182 15.42 -18.07 -14.39
C ILE A 182 16.70 -18.75 -14.95
N LEU A 183 17.64 -17.98 -15.49
CA LEU A 183 18.92 -18.52 -15.98
C LEU A 183 19.71 -19.20 -14.86
N ALA A 184 19.66 -18.68 -13.64
CA ALA A 184 20.33 -19.28 -12.47
C ALA A 184 19.72 -20.64 -12.04
N THR A 185 18.54 -21.00 -12.51
CA THR A 185 17.97 -22.35 -12.32
C THR A 185 18.59 -23.40 -13.26
N HIS A 186 19.48 -22.99 -14.14
CA HIS A 186 20.15 -23.85 -15.14
C HIS A 186 19.18 -24.61 -16.05
N PRO A 187 18.24 -23.93 -16.76
CA PRO A 187 17.36 -24.59 -17.73
C PRO A 187 18.17 -25.18 -18.90
N GLY A 188 17.57 -26.10 -19.63
CA GLY A 188 18.21 -26.75 -20.78
C GLY A 188 18.55 -25.77 -21.91
N PRO A 189 19.37 -26.21 -22.91
CA PRO A 189 19.95 -25.32 -23.90
C PRO A 189 18.93 -24.48 -24.70
N ALA A 190 17.79 -25.08 -25.08
CA ALA A 190 16.75 -24.38 -25.83
C ALA A 190 16.07 -23.26 -24.97
N ALA A 191 15.77 -23.56 -23.71
CA ALA A 191 15.22 -22.60 -22.77
C ALA A 191 16.23 -21.51 -22.43
N THR A 192 17.48 -21.86 -22.16
CA THR A 192 18.55 -20.88 -21.95
C THR A 192 18.66 -19.92 -23.13
N THR A 193 18.64 -20.41 -24.38
CA THR A 193 18.67 -19.56 -25.57
C THR A 193 17.50 -18.62 -25.65
N ALA A 194 16.28 -19.13 -25.39
CA ALA A 194 15.05 -18.32 -25.42
C ALA A 194 15.05 -17.22 -24.34
N ILE A 195 15.44 -17.55 -23.10
CA ILE A 195 15.51 -16.58 -22.00
C ILE A 195 16.62 -15.54 -22.22
N THR A 196 17.79 -15.97 -22.75
CA THR A 196 18.89 -15.03 -23.08
C THR A 196 18.45 -14.01 -24.14
N ARG A 197 17.65 -14.44 -25.13
CA ARG A 197 17.09 -13.54 -26.14
C ARG A 197 16.14 -12.53 -25.50
N LEU A 198 15.18 -12.98 -24.69
CA LEU A 198 14.26 -12.07 -23.96
C LEU A 198 15.03 -11.08 -23.09
N LYS A 199 16.11 -11.52 -22.42
CA LYS A 199 16.93 -10.63 -21.61
C LYS A 199 17.60 -9.55 -22.47
N GLY A 200 18.04 -9.88 -23.69
CA GLY A 200 18.57 -8.88 -24.62
C GLY A 200 17.52 -7.84 -25.04
N GLU A 201 16.29 -8.26 -25.22
CA GLU A 201 15.15 -7.37 -25.54
C GLU A 201 14.78 -6.50 -24.34
N GLU A 202 14.68 -7.07 -23.14
CA GLU A 202 14.46 -6.32 -21.89
C GLU A 202 15.51 -5.22 -21.68
N GLN A 203 16.80 -5.53 -21.91
CA GLN A 203 17.88 -4.54 -21.79
C GLN A 203 17.70 -3.38 -22.77
N GLN A 204 17.27 -3.64 -24.00
CA GLN A 204 16.98 -2.58 -24.98
C GLN A 204 15.75 -1.75 -24.56
N ASP A 205 14.72 -2.39 -23.98
CA ASP A 205 13.55 -1.71 -23.46
C ASP A 205 13.90 -0.81 -22.28
N ALA A 206 14.70 -1.29 -21.33
CA ALA A 206 15.19 -0.51 -20.19
C ALA A 206 16.03 0.71 -20.65
N ILE A 207 16.88 0.55 -21.66
CA ILE A 207 17.65 1.66 -22.25
C ILE A 207 16.67 2.68 -22.86
N ARG A 208 15.72 2.24 -23.68
CA ARG A 208 14.74 3.12 -24.32
C ARG A 208 13.87 3.86 -23.30
N ALA A 209 13.42 3.17 -22.25
CA ALA A 209 12.66 3.78 -21.17
C ALA A 209 13.46 4.88 -20.46
N LYS A 210 14.73 4.62 -20.17
CA LYS A 210 15.64 5.58 -19.53
C LYS A 210 15.95 6.78 -20.42
N GLU A 211 16.24 6.57 -21.71
CA GLU A 211 16.59 7.64 -22.65
C GLU A 211 15.41 8.58 -22.93
N THR A 212 14.20 8.04 -22.92
CA THR A 212 12.98 8.80 -23.23
C THR A 212 12.25 9.29 -21.99
N GLY A 213 12.57 8.78 -20.80
CA GLY A 213 11.79 9.00 -19.57
C GLY A 213 10.39 8.39 -19.63
N ASP A 214 10.16 7.37 -20.46
CA ASP A 214 8.84 6.77 -20.73
C ASP A 214 8.80 5.33 -20.20
N SER A 215 8.19 5.15 -19.02
CA SER A 215 8.04 3.84 -18.37
C SER A 215 7.20 2.85 -19.20
N HIS A 216 6.36 3.32 -20.13
CA HIS A 216 5.57 2.45 -21.01
C HIS A 216 6.45 1.60 -21.97
N LYS A 217 7.73 1.93 -22.06
CA LYS A 217 8.72 1.17 -22.84
C LYS A 217 9.38 0.05 -22.04
N LEU A 218 9.12 -0.06 -20.75
CA LEU A 218 9.65 -1.16 -19.95
C LEU A 218 9.06 -2.50 -20.41
N PHE A 219 9.86 -3.53 -20.33
CA PHE A 219 9.53 -4.87 -20.83
C PHE A 219 8.19 -5.40 -20.28
N LEU A 220 7.91 -5.24 -18.96
CA LEU A 220 6.63 -5.67 -18.36
C LEU A 220 5.40 -4.90 -18.88
N LEU A 221 5.59 -3.79 -19.59
CA LEU A 221 4.50 -3.02 -20.22
C LEU A 221 4.43 -3.23 -21.74
N ALA A 222 5.59 -3.49 -22.38
CA ALA A 222 5.74 -3.43 -23.84
C ALA A 222 5.93 -4.80 -24.53
N ALA A 223 6.30 -5.85 -23.78
CA ALA A 223 6.59 -7.15 -24.38
C ALA A 223 5.37 -7.72 -25.13
N PRO A 224 5.54 -8.30 -26.33
CA PRO A 224 4.44 -8.95 -27.03
C PRO A 224 3.98 -10.24 -26.35
N ASP A 225 2.66 -10.38 -26.10
CA ASP A 225 2.06 -11.60 -25.54
C ASP A 225 2.46 -12.87 -26.28
N SER A 226 2.51 -12.79 -27.64
CA SER A 226 2.89 -13.93 -28.48
C SER A 226 4.30 -14.41 -28.27
N GLU A 227 5.21 -13.50 -27.92
CA GLU A 227 6.60 -13.82 -27.63
C GLU A 227 6.73 -14.51 -26.26
N LEU A 228 6.08 -13.96 -25.24
CA LEU A 228 6.02 -14.58 -23.93
C LEU A 228 5.40 -15.98 -23.98
N ALA A 229 4.31 -16.15 -24.74
CA ALA A 229 3.70 -17.47 -24.97
C ALA A 229 4.64 -18.45 -25.66
N ALA A 230 5.42 -18.01 -26.64
CA ALA A 230 6.40 -18.86 -27.33
C ALA A 230 7.51 -19.33 -26.37
N VAL A 231 8.00 -18.46 -25.49
CA VAL A 231 9.03 -18.80 -24.50
C VAL A 231 8.44 -19.70 -23.40
N ALA A 232 7.21 -19.45 -22.94
CA ALA A 232 6.50 -20.34 -22.01
C ALA A 232 6.45 -21.78 -22.53
N ALA A 233 6.08 -21.97 -23.81
CA ALA A 233 6.05 -23.28 -24.44
C ALA A 233 7.43 -23.97 -24.55
N VAL A 234 8.52 -23.20 -24.64
CA VAL A 234 9.89 -23.74 -24.58
C VAL A 234 10.22 -24.21 -23.17
N LEU A 235 9.94 -23.41 -22.16
CA LEU A 235 10.17 -23.74 -20.75
C LEU A 235 9.34 -24.95 -20.29
N GLU A 236 8.08 -25.06 -20.71
CA GLU A 236 7.24 -26.21 -20.41
C GLU A 236 7.84 -27.52 -20.94
N ARG A 237 8.37 -27.51 -22.19
CA ARG A 237 9.06 -28.68 -22.77
C ARG A 237 10.38 -29.00 -22.08
N ASP A 238 11.07 -27.98 -21.56
CA ASP A 238 12.29 -28.13 -20.79
C ASP A 238 12.06 -28.86 -19.47
N GLY A 239 10.88 -28.65 -18.85
CA GLY A 239 10.47 -29.32 -17.62
C GLY A 239 11.13 -28.81 -16.34
N ASN A 240 11.95 -27.74 -16.38
CA ASN A 240 12.50 -27.10 -15.18
C ASN A 240 11.38 -26.35 -14.42
N SER A 241 10.92 -26.94 -13.32
CA SER A 241 9.79 -26.43 -12.56
C SER A 241 10.06 -25.04 -11.94
N ALA A 242 11.29 -24.77 -11.49
CA ALA A 242 11.67 -23.49 -10.91
C ALA A 242 11.70 -22.39 -11.98
N ALA A 243 12.29 -22.67 -13.15
CA ALA A 243 12.26 -21.75 -14.29
C ALA A 243 10.82 -21.42 -14.72
N ASN A 244 9.97 -22.46 -14.82
CA ASN A 244 8.55 -22.30 -15.17
C ASN A 244 7.78 -21.47 -14.13
N ALA A 245 8.05 -21.63 -12.85
CA ALA A 245 7.39 -20.84 -11.79
C ALA A 245 7.75 -19.36 -11.91
N LEU A 246 9.04 -19.03 -11.97
CA LEU A 246 9.53 -17.66 -12.13
C LEU A 246 9.01 -16.99 -13.42
N PHE A 247 8.96 -17.75 -14.53
CA PHE A 247 8.47 -17.21 -15.78
C PHE A 247 6.95 -16.93 -15.74
N ARG A 248 6.16 -17.76 -15.05
CA ARG A 248 4.73 -17.47 -14.82
C ARG A 248 4.50 -16.21 -14.01
N GLU A 249 5.32 -15.95 -12.98
CA GLU A 249 5.27 -14.69 -12.21
C GLU A 249 5.57 -13.49 -13.10
N LEU A 250 6.57 -13.59 -13.98
CA LEU A 250 6.88 -12.54 -14.96
C LEU A 250 5.71 -12.30 -15.92
N VAL A 251 5.14 -13.36 -16.49
CA VAL A 251 4.03 -13.27 -17.43
C VAL A 251 2.78 -12.68 -16.76
N GLU A 252 2.45 -13.10 -15.54
CA GLU A 252 1.29 -12.57 -14.82
C GLU A 252 1.49 -11.08 -14.45
N SER A 253 2.72 -10.69 -14.10
CA SER A 253 3.07 -9.28 -13.86
C SER A 253 2.90 -8.45 -15.14
N HIS A 254 3.41 -8.95 -16.27
CA HIS A 254 3.20 -8.33 -17.58
C HIS A 254 1.71 -8.19 -17.92
N GLU A 255 0.91 -9.24 -17.74
CA GLU A 255 -0.52 -9.19 -18.03
C GLU A 255 -1.25 -8.12 -17.21
N ILE A 256 -0.91 -7.97 -15.92
CA ILE A 256 -1.53 -6.95 -15.06
C ILE A 256 -1.15 -5.55 -15.55
N TYR A 257 0.12 -5.29 -15.83
CA TYR A 257 0.57 -3.98 -16.29
C TYR A 257 0.09 -3.61 -17.69
N SER A 258 0.17 -4.54 -18.65
CA SER A 258 -0.28 -4.29 -20.01
C SER A 258 -1.81 -4.05 -20.07
N ARG A 259 -2.58 -4.76 -19.28
CA ARG A 259 -4.03 -4.54 -19.16
C ARG A 259 -4.39 -3.23 -18.49
N PHE A 260 -3.59 -2.75 -17.53
CA PHE A 260 -3.83 -1.47 -16.87
C PHE A 260 -3.90 -0.32 -17.88
N LEU A 261 -3.08 -0.34 -18.92
CA LEU A 261 -3.09 0.65 -19.99
C LEU A 261 -4.35 0.58 -20.87
N GLN A 262 -5.03 -0.56 -20.92
CA GLN A 262 -6.21 -0.80 -21.74
C GLN A 262 -7.49 -0.62 -20.94
N ASP A 263 -7.60 -1.25 -19.80
CA ASP A 263 -8.71 -1.19 -18.86
C ASP A 263 -8.20 -1.42 -17.42
N TRP A 264 -8.01 -0.33 -16.71
CA TRP A 264 -7.54 -0.35 -15.32
C TRP A 264 -8.43 -1.18 -14.38
N ARG A 265 -9.74 -1.29 -14.66
CA ARG A 265 -10.67 -2.09 -13.83
C ARG A 265 -10.40 -3.58 -14.00
N VAL A 266 -10.17 -4.03 -15.22
CA VAL A 266 -9.83 -5.42 -15.51
C VAL A 266 -8.49 -5.77 -14.88
N SER A 267 -7.50 -4.90 -15.02
CA SER A 267 -6.18 -5.04 -14.40
C SER A 267 -6.28 -5.15 -12.87
N ASN A 268 -6.92 -4.17 -12.22
CA ASN A 268 -7.08 -4.19 -10.76
C ASN A 268 -7.85 -5.41 -10.26
N ASN A 269 -8.86 -5.89 -10.98
CA ASN A 269 -9.55 -7.13 -10.63
C ASN A 269 -8.64 -8.36 -10.75
N GLN A 270 -7.73 -8.40 -11.74
CA GLN A 270 -6.73 -9.45 -11.86
C GLN A 270 -5.72 -9.38 -10.71
N ARG A 271 -5.22 -8.18 -10.40
CA ARG A 271 -4.32 -7.92 -9.27
C ARG A 271 -4.95 -8.36 -7.95
N ALA A 272 -6.21 -7.99 -7.68
CA ALA A 272 -6.92 -8.40 -6.47
C ALA A 272 -7.10 -9.93 -6.37
N ARG A 273 -7.25 -10.64 -7.50
CA ARG A 273 -7.24 -12.11 -7.50
C ARG A 273 -5.87 -12.68 -7.20
N LEU A 274 -4.80 -12.08 -7.76
CA LEU A 274 -3.42 -12.45 -7.48
C LEU A 274 -3.12 -12.34 -5.99
N LEU A 275 -3.38 -11.17 -5.38
CA LEU A 275 -3.16 -10.92 -3.95
C LEU A 275 -3.84 -11.97 -3.06
N LYS A 276 -5.11 -12.26 -3.33
CA LYS A 276 -5.90 -13.25 -2.57
C LYS A 276 -5.39 -14.67 -2.75
N ARG A 277 -5.05 -15.06 -3.98
CA ARG A 277 -4.50 -16.37 -4.28
C ARG A 277 -3.15 -16.58 -3.60
N ASN A 278 -2.25 -15.62 -3.70
CA ASN A 278 -0.92 -15.70 -3.08
C ASN A 278 -1.07 -15.77 -1.55
N PHE A 279 -1.92 -14.93 -0.95
CA PHE A 279 -2.19 -15.00 0.49
C PHE A 279 -2.70 -16.39 0.90
N GLN A 280 -3.64 -16.95 0.17
CA GLN A 280 -4.18 -18.28 0.47
C GLN A 280 -3.09 -19.36 0.40
N LEU A 281 -2.30 -19.37 -0.67
CA LEU A 281 -1.23 -20.35 -0.87
C LEU A 281 -0.15 -20.26 0.22
N ASP A 282 0.30 -19.06 0.55
CA ASP A 282 1.30 -18.84 1.57
C ASP A 282 0.78 -19.23 2.95
N PHE A 283 -0.46 -18.85 3.27
CA PHE A 283 -1.10 -19.20 4.53
C PHE A 283 -1.28 -20.71 4.69
N GLU A 284 -1.81 -21.40 3.68
CA GLU A 284 -1.99 -22.86 3.67
C GLU A 284 -0.63 -23.57 3.79
N THR A 285 0.39 -23.09 3.08
CA THR A 285 1.76 -23.63 3.13
C THR A 285 2.34 -23.47 4.53
N ALA A 286 2.22 -22.27 5.11
CA ALA A 286 2.71 -21.98 6.45
C ALA A 286 1.99 -22.80 7.54
N VAL A 287 0.68 -23.00 7.40
CA VAL A 287 -0.10 -23.87 8.31
C VAL A 287 0.34 -25.34 8.18
N ALA A 288 0.57 -25.82 6.95
CA ALA A 288 1.00 -27.20 6.71
C ALA A 288 2.43 -27.48 7.20
N ALA A 289 3.33 -26.50 7.09
CA ALA A 289 4.72 -26.60 7.54
C ALA A 289 4.87 -26.40 9.05
N GLY A 290 3.94 -25.64 9.66
CA GLY A 290 4.02 -25.27 11.08
C GLY A 290 3.88 -26.45 12.00
N ARG A 291 4.72 -26.51 13.04
CA ARG A 291 4.50 -27.46 14.15
C ARG A 291 3.20 -27.09 14.86
N PRO A 292 2.38 -28.06 15.30
CA PRO A 292 1.19 -27.77 16.08
C PRO A 292 1.57 -26.96 17.32
N GLN A 293 1.37 -25.67 17.29
CA GLN A 293 1.52 -24.84 18.47
C GLN A 293 0.28 -25.10 19.34
N LYS A 294 0.49 -25.72 20.49
CA LYS A 294 -0.57 -25.89 21.47
C LYS A 294 -1.16 -24.51 21.78
N ASN A 295 -2.37 -24.26 21.32
CA ASN A 295 -3.24 -23.11 21.63
C ASN A 295 -2.93 -21.75 21.02
N HIS A 296 -2.04 -21.58 20.02
CA HIS A 296 -1.87 -20.29 19.39
C HIS A 296 -2.18 -20.37 17.90
N LEU A 297 -3.22 -19.63 17.48
CA LEU A 297 -3.49 -19.33 16.08
C LEU A 297 -2.31 -18.53 15.52
N ARG A 298 -1.94 -18.79 14.29
CA ARG A 298 -0.94 -18.05 13.56
C ARG A 298 -1.37 -16.58 13.45
N LYS A 299 -0.63 -15.64 14.05
CA LYS A 299 -0.92 -14.19 13.93
C LYS A 299 -0.16 -13.58 12.77
N VAL A 300 -0.86 -12.85 11.91
CA VAL A 300 -0.34 -12.29 10.66
C VAL A 300 -0.50 -10.77 10.68
N LEU A 301 0.61 -10.06 10.45
CA LEU A 301 0.61 -8.61 10.20
C LEU A 301 0.59 -8.37 8.69
N VAL A 302 -0.37 -7.58 8.19
CA VAL A 302 -0.51 -7.22 6.77
C VAL A 302 -0.33 -5.72 6.63
N LYS A 303 0.59 -5.26 5.76
CA LYS A 303 0.82 -3.84 5.51
C LYS A 303 0.78 -3.55 4.01
N PHE A 304 -0.21 -2.78 3.57
CA PHE A 304 -0.51 -2.46 2.18
C PHE A 304 -1.04 -1.03 2.04
N GLY A 305 -1.10 -0.51 0.83
CA GLY A 305 -1.87 0.68 0.52
C GLY A 305 -3.33 0.53 0.97
N GLU A 306 -3.89 1.58 1.53
CA GLU A 306 -5.19 1.53 2.20
C GLU A 306 -6.31 1.00 1.32
N TRP A 307 -6.27 1.23 0.00
CA TRP A 307 -7.32 0.76 -0.91
C TRP A 307 -7.44 -0.77 -0.97
N HIS A 308 -6.37 -1.50 -0.71
CA HIS A 308 -6.38 -2.97 -0.73
C HIS A 308 -6.95 -3.61 0.54
N LEU A 309 -7.08 -2.84 1.64
CA LEU A 309 -7.38 -3.40 2.96
C LEU A 309 -8.77 -3.05 3.52
N TYR A 310 -9.69 -2.52 2.71
CA TYR A 310 -11.08 -2.32 3.10
C TYR A 310 -11.81 -3.65 3.35
N LYS A 311 -12.66 -3.69 4.38
CA LYS A 311 -13.77 -4.66 4.49
C LYS A 311 -14.85 -4.24 3.50
N GLY A 312 -15.35 -5.15 2.68
CA GLY A 312 -16.33 -4.84 1.65
C GLY A 312 -15.70 -4.22 0.40
N PHE A 313 -16.41 -3.26 -0.21
CA PHE A 313 -15.95 -2.58 -1.42
C PHE A 313 -14.99 -1.44 -1.07
N ASN A 314 -13.87 -1.40 -1.78
CA ASN A 314 -12.91 -0.31 -1.71
C ASN A 314 -13.31 0.87 -2.63
N PRO A 315 -12.55 1.99 -2.67
CA PRO A 315 -12.82 3.11 -3.58
C PRO A 315 -12.81 2.76 -5.09
N LEU A 316 -12.20 1.62 -5.48
CA LEU A 316 -12.21 1.11 -6.87
C LEU A 316 -13.41 0.19 -7.18
N PRO A 317 -14.53 0.29 -6.54
CA PRO A 317 -15.69 -0.62 -6.39
C PRO A 317 -15.35 -2.12 -6.55
N GLN A 318 -14.31 -2.59 -5.86
CA GLN A 318 -13.94 -4.01 -5.88
C GLN A 318 -13.74 -4.56 -4.45
N ARG A 319 -13.87 -5.88 -4.29
CA ARG A 319 -13.51 -6.60 -3.07
C ARG A 319 -12.09 -7.09 -3.19
N ASP A 320 -11.22 -6.58 -2.35
CA ASP A 320 -9.79 -6.84 -2.41
C ASP A 320 -9.30 -7.71 -1.24
N LEU A 321 -7.99 -7.71 -1.00
CA LEU A 321 -7.32 -8.54 0.01
C LEU A 321 -7.92 -8.37 1.41
N GLY A 322 -8.17 -7.13 1.85
CA GLY A 322 -8.76 -6.86 3.17
C GLY A 322 -10.13 -7.51 3.34
N ASN A 323 -11.01 -7.42 2.33
CA ASN A 323 -12.29 -8.11 2.37
C ASN A 323 -12.13 -9.63 2.44
N TYR A 324 -11.19 -10.20 1.66
CA TYR A 324 -10.94 -11.63 1.66
C TYR A 324 -10.47 -12.13 3.03
N ILE A 325 -9.52 -11.42 3.66
CA ILE A 325 -9.02 -11.77 5.00
C ILE A 325 -10.13 -11.64 6.06
N ALA A 326 -10.99 -10.62 5.96
CA ALA A 326 -12.11 -10.43 6.89
C ALA A 326 -13.11 -11.60 6.82
N GLU A 327 -13.52 -12.00 5.61
CA GLU A 327 -14.42 -13.13 5.38
C GLU A 327 -13.79 -14.47 5.83
N MET A 328 -12.49 -14.66 5.58
CA MET A 328 -11.75 -15.83 6.01
C MET A 328 -11.67 -15.91 7.54
N ALA A 329 -11.37 -14.79 8.22
CA ALA A 329 -11.33 -14.72 9.66
C ALA A 329 -12.68 -15.08 10.28
N ASP A 330 -13.78 -14.52 9.76
CA ASP A 330 -15.14 -14.81 10.21
C ASP A 330 -15.47 -16.30 10.04
N ALA A 331 -15.17 -16.87 8.86
CA ALA A 331 -15.39 -18.29 8.57
C ALA A 331 -14.57 -19.22 9.49
N GLN A 332 -13.42 -18.77 10.00
CA GLN A 332 -12.56 -19.51 10.93
C GLN A 332 -12.95 -19.28 12.40
N GLY A 333 -13.95 -18.44 12.69
CA GLY A 333 -14.34 -18.06 14.05
C GLY A 333 -13.27 -17.22 14.75
N THR A 334 -12.47 -16.45 13.99
CA THR A 334 -11.45 -15.53 14.47
C THR A 334 -11.78 -14.10 14.05
N THR A 335 -10.87 -13.15 14.27
CA THR A 335 -11.11 -11.75 13.92
C THR A 335 -9.96 -11.15 13.10
N SER A 336 -10.30 -10.20 12.23
CA SER A 336 -9.36 -9.29 11.58
C SER A 336 -9.55 -7.86 12.09
N LEU A 337 -8.44 -7.19 12.39
CA LEU A 337 -8.40 -5.78 12.78
C LEU A 337 -7.84 -4.95 11.61
N HIS A 338 -8.61 -4.02 11.11
CA HIS A 338 -8.23 -3.15 10.00
C HIS A 338 -7.97 -1.73 10.52
N ILE A 339 -6.74 -1.26 10.36
CA ILE A 339 -6.26 0.05 10.83
C ILE A 339 -5.83 0.84 9.59
N CYS A 340 -6.44 2.00 9.34
CA CYS A 340 -6.00 2.92 8.30
C CYS A 340 -5.15 4.02 8.94
N VAL A 341 -3.94 4.27 8.40
CA VAL A 341 -3.00 5.29 8.90
C VAL A 341 -2.73 6.30 7.79
N LEU A 342 -3.20 7.53 7.98
CA LEU A 342 -3.07 8.62 7.02
C LEU A 342 -2.51 9.87 7.70
N GLY A 343 -1.83 10.73 6.92
CA GLY A 343 -1.35 12.01 7.41
C GLY A 343 -2.36 13.13 7.18
N ALA A 344 -2.49 14.06 8.11
CA ALA A 344 -3.26 15.28 7.88
C ALA A 344 -2.58 16.20 6.87
N LYS A 345 -1.27 16.28 6.93
CA LYS A 345 -0.40 17.02 6.01
C LYS A 345 1.01 16.45 6.05
N GLY A 346 1.90 16.98 5.25
CA GLY A 346 3.31 16.62 5.33
C GLY A 346 4.06 16.77 4.02
N THR A 347 5.09 15.96 3.91
CA THR A 347 5.87 15.81 2.69
C THR A 347 5.97 14.31 2.41
N ARG A 348 5.60 13.90 1.21
CA ARG A 348 5.74 12.52 0.75
C ARG A 348 6.77 12.42 -0.37
N ARG A 349 7.37 11.25 -0.49
CA ARG A 349 8.18 10.91 -1.65
C ARG A 349 7.26 10.38 -2.74
N ILE A 350 7.42 10.89 -3.94
CA ILE A 350 6.77 10.33 -5.12
C ILE A 350 7.87 9.70 -5.94
N ASP A 351 7.89 8.38 -5.98
CA ASP A 351 8.70 7.64 -6.94
C ASP A 351 8.02 7.72 -8.29
N GLY A 352 8.75 8.25 -9.27
CA GLY A 352 8.17 8.54 -10.57
C GLY A 352 8.60 7.59 -11.68
N GLY A 353 9.35 6.56 -11.34
CA GLY A 353 10.00 5.71 -12.34
C GLY A 353 10.88 6.53 -13.27
N TYR A 354 11.08 6.04 -14.49
CA TYR A 354 11.91 6.72 -15.49
C TYR A 354 11.31 8.05 -16.00
N GLU A 355 9.98 8.20 -15.97
CA GLU A 355 9.29 9.40 -16.44
C GLU A 355 9.43 10.58 -15.48
N ARG A 356 9.58 10.31 -14.23
CA ARG A 356 9.54 11.31 -13.16
C ARG A 356 10.56 10.96 -12.11
N PRO A 357 11.74 11.58 -12.11
CA PRO A 357 12.68 11.42 -11.02
C PRO A 357 11.98 11.56 -9.67
N ALA A 358 12.32 10.72 -8.72
CA ALA A 358 11.77 10.79 -7.38
C ALA A 358 11.82 12.22 -6.85
N LYS A 359 10.69 12.76 -6.42
CA LYS A 359 10.56 14.11 -5.88
C LYS A 359 9.91 14.08 -4.51
N LEU A 360 10.17 15.12 -3.75
CA LEU A 360 9.45 15.41 -2.51
C LEU A 360 8.29 16.34 -2.82
N GLU A 361 7.10 15.98 -2.40
CA GLU A 361 5.89 16.77 -2.61
C GLU A 361 5.21 17.04 -1.27
N LYS A 362 4.92 18.35 -1.03
CA LYS A 362 4.08 18.74 0.11
C LYS A 362 2.62 18.46 -0.21
N PHE A 363 1.89 18.02 0.79
CA PHE A 363 0.45 17.77 0.69
C PHE A 363 -0.30 18.25 1.93
N VAL A 364 -1.58 18.52 1.75
CA VAL A 364 -2.59 18.71 2.79
C VAL A 364 -3.74 17.77 2.41
N MET A 365 -4.02 16.76 3.24
CA MET A 365 -4.82 15.61 2.84
C MET A 365 -6.27 15.97 2.49
N ASP A 366 -6.90 16.81 3.30
CA ASP A 366 -8.29 17.23 3.07
C ASP A 366 -8.45 18.27 1.95
N GLU A 367 -7.36 18.77 1.38
CA GLU A 367 -7.33 19.59 0.17
C GLU A 367 -7.10 18.75 -1.10
N ASP A 368 -6.54 17.54 -0.97
CA ASP A 368 -6.37 16.59 -2.06
C ASP A 368 -7.73 16.11 -2.57
N HIS A 369 -7.93 16.19 -3.89
CA HIS A 369 -9.21 15.84 -4.52
C HIS A 369 -9.68 14.40 -4.21
N GLY A 370 -8.77 13.46 -3.98
CA GLY A 370 -9.05 12.09 -3.63
C GLY A 370 -9.43 11.89 -2.16
N TYR A 371 -9.10 12.84 -1.27
CA TYR A 371 -9.20 12.68 0.17
C TYR A 371 -10.00 13.79 0.88
N ARG A 372 -10.73 14.64 0.15
CA ARG A 372 -11.58 15.71 0.74
C ARG A 372 -12.60 15.19 1.75
N TRP A 373 -13.06 13.96 1.57
CA TRP A 373 -13.95 13.28 2.49
C TRP A 373 -13.34 13.08 3.88
N LEU A 374 -12.00 13.13 4.00
CA LEU A 374 -11.28 12.99 5.28
C LEU A 374 -11.32 14.27 6.15
N LYS A 375 -11.77 15.40 5.60
CA LYS A 375 -11.82 16.70 6.28
C LYS A 375 -12.42 16.64 7.70
N PRO A 376 -13.55 15.97 7.97
CA PRO A 376 -14.09 15.89 9.32
C PRO A 376 -13.12 15.26 10.32
N ALA A 377 -12.33 14.26 9.91
CA ALA A 377 -11.35 13.61 10.78
C ALA A 377 -10.12 14.51 11.00
N VAL A 378 -9.62 15.16 9.94
CA VAL A 378 -8.48 16.07 10.02
C VAL A 378 -8.79 17.30 10.88
N GLU A 379 -9.94 17.94 10.72
CA GLU A 379 -10.34 19.12 11.50
C GLU A 379 -10.65 18.80 12.99
N ASN A 380 -11.00 17.56 13.28
CA ASN A 380 -11.29 17.11 14.64
C ASN A 380 -10.16 16.34 15.31
N GLN A 381 -8.95 16.35 14.74
CA GLN A 381 -7.77 15.72 15.35
C GLN A 381 -7.41 16.37 16.70
N LEU A 382 -6.76 15.62 17.57
CA LEU A 382 -6.26 16.10 18.85
C LEU A 382 -4.96 16.91 18.67
N PRO A 383 -4.78 18.02 19.39
CA PRO A 383 -3.57 18.82 19.25
C PRO A 383 -2.34 18.07 19.77
N ASN A 384 -1.21 18.20 19.06
CA ASN A 384 0.11 17.67 19.46
C ASN A 384 0.18 16.15 19.71
N ALA A 385 -0.75 15.39 19.14
CA ALA A 385 -0.79 13.93 19.22
C ALA A 385 -1.35 13.35 17.92
N TRP A 386 -1.03 12.10 17.62
CA TRP A 386 -1.77 11.36 16.63
C TRP A 386 -3.19 11.12 17.15
N THR A 387 -4.14 11.07 16.27
CA THR A 387 -5.54 10.85 16.67
C THR A 387 -6.01 9.51 16.13
N VAL A 388 -6.46 8.64 17.03
CA VAL A 388 -7.08 7.36 16.70
C VAL A 388 -8.59 7.50 16.86
N TYR A 389 -9.34 7.26 15.78
CA TYR A 389 -10.80 7.17 15.78
C TYR A 389 -11.21 5.71 15.80
N ASP A 390 -11.94 5.29 16.83
CA ASP A 390 -12.54 3.94 16.89
C ASP A 390 -13.85 3.91 16.10
N LEU A 391 -13.74 3.63 14.79
CA LEU A 391 -14.85 3.65 13.84
C LEU A 391 -15.90 2.57 14.14
N ARG A 392 -15.52 1.49 14.84
CA ARG A 392 -16.44 0.41 15.23
C ARG A 392 -17.62 0.94 16.05
N LYS A 393 -17.37 1.96 16.88
CA LYS A 393 -18.37 2.59 17.74
C LYS A 393 -19.38 3.43 16.96
N LEU A 394 -19.10 3.79 15.73
CA LEU A 394 -19.97 4.58 14.87
C LEU A 394 -20.99 3.72 14.11
N ARG A 395 -20.66 2.45 13.85
CA ARG A 395 -21.42 1.56 12.94
C ARG A 395 -22.86 1.30 13.38
N PHE A 396 -23.15 1.42 14.65
CA PHE A 396 -24.48 1.18 15.23
C PHE A 396 -25.20 2.47 15.61
N THR A 397 -24.79 3.61 15.04
CA THR A 397 -25.37 4.91 15.31
C THR A 397 -25.81 5.58 14.01
N GLU A 398 -26.82 6.46 14.07
CA GLU A 398 -27.15 7.30 12.93
C GLU A 398 -26.02 8.31 12.69
N LEU A 399 -25.34 8.23 11.55
CA LEU A 399 -24.22 9.11 11.22
C LEU A 399 -24.67 10.53 10.83
N GLY A 400 -25.94 10.70 10.45
CA GLY A 400 -26.43 11.91 9.77
C GLY A 400 -25.87 11.99 8.33
N PRO A 401 -26.01 13.13 7.67
CA PRO A 401 -25.40 13.35 6.37
C PRO A 401 -23.88 13.26 6.48
N VAL A 402 -23.26 12.33 5.72
CA VAL A 402 -21.82 12.07 5.67
C VAL A 402 -21.42 11.81 4.22
N ASP A 403 -20.19 12.17 3.87
CA ASP A 403 -19.63 11.86 2.56
C ASP A 403 -19.60 10.33 2.34
N PRO A 404 -20.00 9.82 1.15
CA PRO A 404 -20.05 8.39 0.86
C PRO A 404 -18.70 7.67 1.05
N ASP A 405 -17.55 8.35 0.80
CA ASP A 405 -16.24 7.76 0.99
C ASP A 405 -15.86 7.72 2.49
N MET A 406 -16.29 8.71 3.28
CA MET A 406 -16.17 8.65 4.74
C MET A 406 -17.05 7.54 5.32
N GLU A 407 -18.29 7.37 4.83
CA GLU A 407 -19.15 6.27 5.24
C GLU A 407 -18.51 4.91 4.90
N ARG A 408 -17.91 4.77 3.70
CA ARG A 408 -17.15 3.58 3.31
C ARG A 408 -15.98 3.35 4.26
N MET A 409 -15.26 4.39 4.70
CA MET A 409 -14.19 4.29 5.68
C MET A 409 -14.71 3.76 7.03
N VAL A 410 -15.84 4.25 7.52
CA VAL A 410 -16.46 3.79 8.80
C VAL A 410 -16.78 2.29 8.79
N TYR A 411 -17.24 1.77 7.65
CA TYR A 411 -17.54 0.33 7.52
C TYR A 411 -16.35 -0.50 7.06
N GLY A 412 -15.42 0.09 6.34
CA GLY A 412 -14.27 -0.58 5.73
C GLY A 412 -13.09 -0.77 6.67
N TYR A 413 -12.94 0.09 7.69
CA TYR A 413 -11.85 0.03 8.65
C TYR A 413 -12.37 0.06 10.09
N ASP A 414 -11.65 -0.57 11.01
CA ASP A 414 -11.99 -0.59 12.44
C ASP A 414 -11.47 0.65 13.16
N LEU A 415 -10.26 1.07 12.81
CA LEU A 415 -9.59 2.22 13.37
C LEU A 415 -9.07 3.12 12.24
N LEU A 416 -9.23 4.43 12.41
CA LEU A 416 -8.58 5.43 11.56
C LEU A 416 -7.58 6.21 12.41
N VAL A 417 -6.34 6.22 11.99
CA VAL A 417 -5.24 6.94 12.65
C VAL A 417 -4.87 8.13 11.78
N ILE A 418 -5.01 9.33 12.33
CA ILE A 418 -4.56 10.57 11.68
C ILE A 418 -3.25 11.02 12.33
N VAL A 419 -2.18 11.01 11.54
CA VAL A 419 -0.86 11.54 11.89
C VAL A 419 -0.86 13.04 11.56
N PRO A 420 -0.53 13.93 12.51
CA PRO A 420 -0.57 15.37 12.27
C PRO A 420 0.31 15.84 11.10
N GLU A 421 1.48 15.23 10.96
CA GLU A 421 2.42 15.54 9.87
C GLU A 421 3.25 14.31 9.51
N LEU A 422 3.27 13.96 8.23
CA LEU A 422 4.10 12.88 7.68
C LEU A 422 5.39 13.42 7.08
N THR A 423 6.45 12.64 7.22
CA THR A 423 7.76 12.92 6.63
C THR A 423 8.15 11.84 5.60
N PRO A 424 8.92 12.21 4.56
CA PRO A 424 9.22 11.27 3.48
C PRO A 424 10.17 10.15 3.94
N ALA A 425 9.92 8.93 3.46
CA ALA A 425 10.81 7.80 3.66
C ALA A 425 12.20 8.02 3.02
N ASP A 426 13.23 7.42 3.60
CA ASP A 426 14.59 7.46 3.09
C ASP A 426 14.84 6.28 2.15
N PRO A 427 15.29 6.53 0.89
CA PRO A 427 15.70 5.43 0.04
C PRO A 427 16.96 4.75 0.61
N VAL A 428 17.07 3.46 0.40
CA VAL A 428 18.31 2.70 0.67
C VAL A 428 19.37 3.14 -0.34
N GLN A 429 20.57 3.52 0.16
CA GLN A 429 21.68 4.05 -0.64
C GLN A 429 22.83 3.05 -0.73
#